data_34de9bca7ad6fd6c71709812edc1452f
#
_entry.id   34de9bca7ad6fd6c71709812edc1452f
#
_cell.length_a   1.000
_cell.length_b   1.000
_cell.length_c   1.000
_cell.angle_alpha   90.00
_cell.angle_beta   90.00
_cell.angle_gamma   90.00
#
_symmetry.space_group_name_H-M   'P 1'
#
loop_
_entity.id
_entity.type
_entity.pdbx_description
1 polymer ?
#
loop_
_entity_poly.entity_id
_entity_poly.type
_entity_poly.pdbx_seq_one_letter_code
_entity_poly.pdbx_strand_id
1 'polypeptide(L)'
;MFSLSRLFLFLTLTLALAMCRVVSPAQSGLETPSAPVPTDALPVPPTTLPPDEPSPAPTATPWNDPFQQPQGGGGITDPGVILTPAPLSEPGEDVPFTDPAFGTTLRRLAEASEAGSFETHIYSQLQAFSADNVYVLLTRPEGYLVRRLDNLSGIPLDTAEWNAPRWQPALAHTLVHYDTNADTTVRVQYTNVDTQATTTVFTFPAEYETIRSNQSFDELSHDGRWMAGMVQRNDGAQVLFAVDLQNLTLGAVLPLPDLYAGPCDPDPQWGEVEPDWVGVSPLGNYLVVQWPRDGVTRCSGLETFDLETGAFVGRVSDSHQHGDLGLLPDGVTEMFMTFELYHPSGMLSIGYRTLPGTATVSEPVYVQTLDWFGAHISCQGPAGVCLVTTDADASNGWQPLEGEVYLLYTDGTVRRLAHHRTSNCGYWVQPRGSLSRDGQYVIFASDWGTNSCGGGFDLGAGDPYVIGPAEARETLSVYLPTVIEGYE
;
A
#
# COMPACT_ATOMS: atom_id res chain seq x y z
N MET A 1 -14.97 -6.05 38.73
CA MET A 1 -14.01 -7.14 38.57
C MET A 1 -13.51 -7.00 37.14
N PHE A 2 -12.44 -6.30 36.92
CA PHE A 2 -11.88 -6.11 35.58
C PHE A 2 -10.97 -7.31 35.26
N SER A 3 -11.22 -7.92 34.12
CA SER A 3 -10.52 -9.12 33.64
C SER A 3 -9.10 -8.81 33.21
N LEU A 4 -8.13 -9.52 33.76
CA LEU A 4 -6.69 -9.43 33.48
C LEU A 4 -6.28 -9.95 32.08
N SER A 5 -7.22 -10.33 31.25
CA SER A 5 -6.94 -10.96 29.94
C SER A 5 -6.53 -9.99 28.82
N ARG A 6 -6.69 -8.68 29.02
CA ARG A 6 -6.40 -7.67 27.98
C ARG A 6 -4.94 -7.18 27.94
N LEU A 7 -4.13 -7.55 28.93
CA LEU A 7 -2.73 -7.07 29.01
C LEU A 7 -1.73 -7.96 28.25
N PHE A 8 -2.11 -9.15 27.81
CA PHE A 8 -1.20 -10.09 27.16
C PHE A 8 -1.15 -9.96 25.61
N LEU A 9 -2.12 -9.31 24.98
CA LEU A 9 -2.16 -9.20 23.52
C LEU A 9 -1.26 -8.09 22.95
N PHE A 10 -0.98 -7.06 23.74
CA PHE A 10 -0.11 -5.94 23.31
C PHE A 10 1.39 -6.26 23.35
N LEU A 11 1.81 -7.30 24.07
CA LEU A 11 3.24 -7.58 24.27
C LEU A 11 3.83 -8.50 23.18
N THR A 12 3.01 -9.12 22.33
CA THR A 12 3.48 -10.07 21.32
C THR A 12 3.70 -9.44 19.93
N LEU A 13 3.10 -8.32 19.61
CA LEU A 13 3.22 -7.69 18.31
C LEU A 13 4.54 -6.92 18.12
N THR A 14 5.12 -6.40 19.21
CA THR A 14 6.39 -5.65 19.16
C THR A 14 7.65 -6.51 19.12
N LEU A 15 7.55 -7.83 19.35
CA LEU A 15 8.73 -8.71 19.40
C LEU A 15 9.08 -9.39 18.07
N ALA A 16 8.17 -9.38 17.09
CA ALA A 16 8.36 -10.04 15.79
C ALA A 16 9.20 -9.23 14.79
N LEU A 17 9.35 -7.93 14.99
CA LEU A 17 10.14 -7.05 14.10
C LEU A 17 11.63 -6.98 14.44
N ALA A 18 12.09 -7.61 15.53
CA ALA A 18 13.46 -7.48 16.03
C ALA A 18 14.44 -8.60 15.60
N MET A 19 14.06 -9.57 14.77
CA MET A 19 14.93 -10.71 14.42
C MET A 19 15.17 -10.90 12.92
N CYS A 20 15.76 -9.92 12.26
CA CYS A 20 16.53 -10.18 11.03
C CYS A 20 17.80 -9.32 11.01
N ARG A 21 18.78 -9.66 11.86
CA ARG A 21 20.16 -9.23 11.66
C ARG A 21 20.93 -10.37 11.01
N VAL A 22 21.18 -10.26 9.72
CA VAL A 22 22.20 -11.03 9.03
C VAL A 22 23.51 -10.27 9.14
N VAL A 23 24.48 -10.85 9.82
CA VAL A 23 25.85 -10.35 9.95
C VAL A 23 26.63 -10.88 8.74
N SER A 24 27.17 -9.98 7.91
CA SER A 24 28.18 -10.32 6.89
C SER A 24 29.57 -9.86 7.34
N PRO A 25 30.62 -10.64 7.10
CA PRO A 25 31.96 -10.33 7.55
C PRO A 25 32.70 -9.35 6.63
N ALA A 26 33.48 -8.48 7.23
CA ALA A 26 34.38 -7.54 6.58
C ALA A 26 35.49 -8.20 5.75
N GLN A 27 35.76 -7.66 4.58
CA GLN A 27 37.04 -7.87 3.88
C GLN A 27 37.77 -6.54 3.69
N SER A 28 39.05 -6.59 4.02
CA SER A 28 40.00 -5.48 4.03
C SER A 28 40.70 -5.29 2.68
N GLY A 29 40.80 -4.04 2.24
CA GLY A 29 42.03 -3.39 1.75
C GLY A 29 42.50 -3.66 0.33
N LEU A 30 42.66 -2.58 -0.43
CA LEU A 30 43.90 -2.15 -1.08
C LEU A 30 43.66 -0.91 -1.95
N GLU A 31 44.36 0.14 -1.60
CA GLU A 31 44.35 1.41 -2.34
C GLU A 31 45.23 1.32 -3.63
N THR A 32 44.78 1.97 -4.71
CA THR A 32 45.63 2.39 -5.83
C THR A 32 45.26 3.80 -6.29
N PRO A 33 46.22 4.61 -6.76
CA PRO A 33 46.12 6.06 -6.85
C PRO A 33 45.43 6.57 -8.12
N SER A 34 44.77 7.71 -7.98
CA SER A 34 44.00 8.45 -8.99
C SER A 34 44.87 9.20 -10.00
N ALA A 35 44.42 9.24 -11.27
CA ALA A 35 44.88 10.12 -12.32
C ALA A 35 44.03 11.40 -12.43
N PRO A 36 44.55 12.52 -12.95
CA PRO A 36 43.90 13.83 -12.85
C PRO A 36 42.80 14.07 -13.88
N VAL A 37 41.76 14.82 -13.42
CA VAL A 37 40.59 15.26 -14.19
C VAL A 37 40.90 16.53 -15.01
N PRO A 38 40.44 16.63 -16.25
CA PRO A 38 40.53 17.88 -17.02
C PRO A 38 39.39 18.84 -16.64
N THR A 39 39.73 20.05 -16.40
CA THR A 39 38.84 21.23 -16.23
C THR A 39 38.34 21.74 -17.57
N ASP A 40 37.11 22.26 -17.57
CA ASP A 40 36.51 23.28 -18.42
C ASP A 40 35.34 22.87 -19.31
N ALA A 41 34.14 23.28 -18.84
CA ALA A 41 33.12 23.97 -19.66
C ALA A 41 32.13 24.68 -18.74
N LEU A 42 31.96 25.96 -18.88
CA LEU A 42 31.03 26.80 -18.15
C LEU A 42 29.58 26.48 -18.54
N PRO A 43 28.63 26.44 -17.60
CA PRO A 43 27.23 26.19 -17.92
C PRO A 43 26.55 27.42 -18.52
N VAL A 44 25.76 27.15 -19.56
CA VAL A 44 24.82 28.12 -20.15
C VAL A 44 23.69 28.36 -19.14
N PRO A 45 23.29 29.62 -18.86
CA PRO A 45 22.19 29.88 -17.92
C PRO A 45 20.85 29.37 -18.48
N PRO A 46 19.99 28.76 -17.62
CA PRO A 46 18.67 28.30 -18.05
C PRO A 46 17.78 29.50 -18.43
N THR A 47 17.11 29.37 -19.56
CA THR A 47 16.06 30.30 -20.00
C THR A 47 14.86 30.14 -19.06
N THR A 48 14.55 31.17 -18.29
CA THR A 48 13.36 31.18 -17.43
C THR A 48 12.11 31.25 -18.31
N LEU A 49 11.32 30.18 -18.27
CA LEU A 49 9.94 30.20 -18.74
C LEU A 49 9.08 31.07 -17.81
N PRO A 50 8.08 31.78 -18.32
CA PRO A 50 7.16 32.52 -17.47
C PRO A 50 6.40 31.54 -16.55
N PRO A 51 6.00 31.95 -15.33
CA PRO A 51 5.24 31.13 -14.44
C PRO A 51 3.92 30.75 -15.12
N ASP A 52 3.66 29.43 -15.19
CA ASP A 52 2.38 28.91 -15.65
C ASP A 52 1.26 29.42 -14.72
N GLU A 53 0.19 29.98 -15.31
CA GLU A 53 -1.05 30.23 -14.57
C GLU A 53 -1.53 28.88 -13.98
N PRO A 54 -2.01 28.86 -12.73
CA PRO A 54 -2.53 27.63 -12.13
C PRO A 54 -3.67 27.08 -13.00
N SER A 55 -3.47 25.88 -13.51
CA SER A 55 -4.51 25.16 -14.24
C SER A 55 -5.75 25.05 -13.33
N PRO A 56 -6.97 25.31 -13.82
CA PRO A 56 -8.16 25.13 -13.00
C PRO A 56 -8.22 23.69 -12.50
N ALA A 57 -8.47 23.53 -11.21
CA ALA A 57 -8.60 22.22 -10.58
C ALA A 57 -9.61 21.37 -11.37
N PRO A 58 -9.28 20.12 -11.71
CA PRO A 58 -10.21 19.25 -12.42
C PRO A 58 -11.48 19.10 -11.59
N THR A 59 -12.62 19.39 -12.19
CA THR A 59 -13.92 19.09 -11.59
C THR A 59 -14.02 17.59 -11.49
N ALA A 60 -14.02 17.03 -10.26
CA ALA A 60 -14.12 15.60 -10.06
C ALA A 60 -15.38 15.08 -10.77
N THR A 61 -15.19 14.23 -11.77
CA THR A 61 -16.29 13.51 -12.40
C THR A 61 -16.76 12.47 -11.38
N PRO A 62 -18.07 12.38 -11.07
CA PRO A 62 -18.57 11.36 -10.17
C PRO A 62 -18.12 9.97 -10.64
N TRP A 63 -17.46 9.21 -9.75
CA TRP A 63 -17.05 7.85 -10.04
C TRP A 63 -18.27 6.97 -10.30
N ASN A 64 -18.25 6.25 -11.40
CA ASN A 64 -19.28 5.28 -11.73
C ASN A 64 -18.85 3.91 -11.19
N ASP A 65 -19.37 3.53 -10.02
CA ASP A 65 -19.08 2.26 -9.36
C ASP A 65 -19.34 1.08 -10.32
N PRO A 66 -18.31 0.35 -10.78
CA PRO A 66 -18.45 -0.72 -11.74
C PRO A 66 -19.22 -1.92 -11.18
N PHE A 67 -19.30 -2.04 -9.86
CA PHE A 67 -20.01 -3.10 -9.17
C PHE A 67 -21.52 -2.82 -9.03
N GLN A 68 -22.01 -1.66 -9.46
CA GLN A 68 -23.45 -1.33 -9.50
C GLN A 68 -24.16 -1.84 -10.77
N GLN A 69 -23.43 -2.35 -11.76
CA GLN A 69 -24.02 -2.76 -13.05
C GLN A 69 -24.81 -4.07 -12.92
N PRO A 70 -25.98 -4.19 -13.58
CA PRO A 70 -26.84 -5.40 -13.50
C PRO A 70 -26.26 -6.66 -14.16
N GLN A 71 -25.12 -6.56 -14.85
CA GLN A 71 -24.56 -7.63 -15.68
C GLN A 71 -23.26 -8.23 -15.15
N GLY A 72 -23.06 -8.30 -13.84
CA GLY A 72 -21.93 -9.01 -13.27
C GLY A 72 -21.23 -8.34 -12.08
N GLY A 73 -21.72 -7.19 -11.67
CA GLY A 73 -21.29 -6.56 -10.46
C GLY A 73 -22.37 -6.69 -9.41
N GLY A 74 -22.44 -7.79 -8.71
CA GLY A 74 -23.30 -7.93 -7.55
C GLY A 74 -22.85 -6.99 -6.45
N GLY A 75 -22.93 -7.42 -5.30
CA GLY A 75 -22.57 -6.70 -4.09
C GLY A 75 -23.82 -6.24 -3.34
N ILE A 76 -23.76 -6.46 -2.04
CA ILE A 76 -24.84 -6.11 -1.11
C ILE A 76 -24.55 -4.72 -0.56
N THR A 77 -25.60 -3.90 -0.45
CA THR A 77 -25.49 -2.53 0.07
C THR A 77 -26.02 -2.37 1.51
N ASP A 78 -26.65 -3.40 2.07
CA ASP A 78 -27.14 -3.37 3.45
C ASP A 78 -25.97 -3.72 4.41
N PRO A 79 -25.50 -2.77 5.23
CA PRO A 79 -24.40 -3.03 6.17
C PRO A 79 -24.83 -3.85 7.39
N GLY A 80 -26.13 -4.00 7.65
CA GLY A 80 -26.65 -4.66 8.87
C GLY A 80 -26.94 -6.15 8.71
N VAL A 81 -26.92 -6.69 7.49
CA VAL A 81 -27.18 -8.11 7.26
C VAL A 81 -25.96 -8.94 7.63
N ILE A 82 -26.16 -9.97 8.46
CA ILE A 82 -25.11 -10.96 8.77
C ILE A 82 -25.08 -11.99 7.66
N LEU A 83 -23.92 -12.15 7.01
CA LEU A 83 -23.67 -13.17 6.00
C LEU A 83 -22.64 -14.15 6.51
N THR A 84 -23.06 -15.40 6.68
CA THR A 84 -22.15 -16.48 7.07
C THR A 84 -21.55 -17.10 5.82
N PRO A 85 -20.21 -17.23 5.73
CA PRO A 85 -19.56 -17.89 4.59
C PRO A 85 -20.08 -19.32 4.42
N ALA A 86 -20.72 -19.62 3.29
CA ALA A 86 -21.03 -21.01 2.95
C ALA A 86 -19.75 -21.78 2.65
N PRO A 87 -19.68 -23.09 2.97
CA PRO A 87 -18.57 -23.91 2.54
C PRO A 87 -18.45 -23.89 1.01
N LEU A 88 -17.31 -23.51 0.51
CA LEU A 88 -16.95 -23.51 -0.92
C LEU A 88 -15.57 -24.11 -1.07
N SER A 89 -15.39 -24.95 -2.10
CA SER A 89 -14.06 -25.38 -2.50
C SER A 89 -13.26 -24.21 -3.03
N GLU A 90 -11.98 -24.19 -2.76
CA GLU A 90 -11.07 -23.20 -3.33
C GLU A 90 -11.08 -23.31 -4.85
N PRO A 91 -11.19 -22.18 -5.58
CA PRO A 91 -11.13 -22.21 -7.03
C PRO A 91 -9.69 -22.49 -7.51
N GLY A 92 -9.56 -23.15 -8.66
CA GLY A 92 -8.27 -23.27 -9.34
C GLY A 92 -7.76 -21.92 -9.85
N GLU A 93 -6.45 -21.85 -10.13
CA GLU A 93 -5.81 -20.68 -10.72
C GLU A 93 -6.52 -20.31 -12.05
N ASP A 94 -6.75 -19.04 -12.23
CA ASP A 94 -7.37 -18.45 -13.42
C ASP A 94 -8.80 -18.98 -13.75
N VAL A 95 -9.45 -19.61 -12.78
CA VAL A 95 -10.84 -20.06 -12.93
C VAL A 95 -11.78 -19.04 -12.31
N PRO A 96 -12.50 -18.23 -13.10
CA PRO A 96 -13.47 -17.30 -12.56
C PRO A 96 -14.60 -18.04 -11.86
N PHE A 97 -15.01 -17.55 -10.70
CA PHE A 97 -16.19 -18.03 -10.00
C PHE A 97 -17.01 -16.86 -9.45
N THR A 98 -18.31 -17.08 -9.34
CA THR A 98 -19.19 -16.07 -8.75
C THR A 98 -19.43 -16.39 -7.28
N ASP A 99 -19.15 -15.42 -6.39
CA ASP A 99 -19.49 -15.57 -4.99
C ASP A 99 -21.02 -15.65 -4.84
N PRO A 100 -21.54 -16.76 -4.26
CA PRO A 100 -22.99 -17.00 -4.21
C PRO A 100 -23.72 -16.04 -3.26
N ALA A 101 -23.02 -15.44 -2.29
CA ALA A 101 -23.61 -14.50 -1.34
C ALA A 101 -23.67 -13.07 -1.92
N PHE A 102 -22.64 -12.68 -2.67
CA PHE A 102 -22.47 -11.31 -3.14
C PHE A 102 -22.75 -11.12 -4.62
N GLY A 103 -22.67 -12.18 -5.42
CA GLY A 103 -22.88 -12.13 -6.88
C GLY A 103 -21.74 -11.50 -7.66
N THR A 104 -20.60 -11.24 -7.03
CA THR A 104 -19.38 -10.73 -7.68
C THR A 104 -18.56 -11.87 -8.27
N THR A 105 -17.78 -11.55 -9.29
CA THR A 105 -16.86 -12.52 -9.91
C THR A 105 -15.47 -12.37 -9.31
N LEU A 106 -14.91 -13.48 -8.84
CA LEU A 106 -13.57 -13.59 -8.30
C LEU A 106 -12.71 -14.49 -9.18
N ARG A 107 -11.40 -14.26 -9.13
CA ARG A 107 -10.40 -15.08 -9.81
C ARG A 107 -9.15 -15.20 -8.95
N ARG A 108 -8.67 -16.44 -8.73
CA ARG A 108 -7.40 -16.73 -8.06
C ARG A 108 -6.26 -16.54 -9.06
N LEU A 109 -5.21 -15.81 -8.68
CA LEU A 109 -4.12 -15.46 -9.60
C LEU A 109 -2.88 -16.34 -9.46
N ALA A 110 -2.78 -17.16 -8.40
CA ALA A 110 -1.64 -18.05 -8.14
C ALA A 110 -2.09 -19.26 -7.31
N GLU A 111 -1.28 -20.30 -7.29
CA GLU A 111 -1.44 -21.52 -6.46
C GLU A 111 -0.20 -21.73 -5.56
N ALA A 112 0.40 -20.64 -5.05
CA ALA A 112 1.61 -20.70 -4.22
C ALA A 112 1.35 -21.38 -2.87
N SER A 113 0.15 -21.25 -2.32
CA SER A 113 -0.26 -21.86 -1.05
C SER A 113 -0.19 -23.39 -1.09
N GLU A 114 -0.46 -24.03 -2.22
CA GLU A 114 -0.36 -25.48 -2.40
C GLU A 114 1.08 -26.00 -2.23
N ALA A 115 2.07 -25.16 -2.52
CA ALA A 115 3.49 -25.42 -2.30
C ALA A 115 3.95 -25.02 -0.88
N GLY A 116 3.05 -24.57 0.00
CA GLY A 116 3.39 -24.05 1.33
C GLY A 116 4.12 -22.72 1.29
N SER A 117 3.88 -21.91 0.25
CA SER A 117 4.47 -20.59 0.02
C SER A 117 3.40 -19.52 -0.13
N PHE A 118 3.81 -18.28 -0.39
CA PHE A 118 2.89 -17.20 -0.70
C PHE A 118 3.27 -16.48 -2.00
N GLU A 119 2.25 -16.01 -2.69
CA GLU A 119 2.35 -15.00 -3.74
C GLU A 119 1.17 -14.06 -3.55
N THR A 120 1.39 -12.85 -3.07
CA THR A 120 0.32 -11.90 -2.73
C THR A 120 0.71 -10.49 -3.15
N HIS A 121 -0.24 -9.55 -3.17
CA HIS A 121 0.10 -8.13 -3.27
C HIS A 121 0.84 -7.67 -1.99
N ILE A 122 1.54 -6.53 -2.08
CA ILE A 122 2.46 -6.12 -1.02
C ILE A 122 1.70 -5.71 0.24
N TYR A 123 0.82 -4.69 0.15
CA TYR A 123 0.05 -4.18 1.29
C TYR A 123 -1.14 -3.34 0.83
N SER A 124 -2.07 -3.05 1.75
CA SER A 124 -3.29 -2.28 1.46
C SER A 124 -3.02 -0.82 1.07
N GLN A 125 -2.01 -0.19 1.65
CA GLN A 125 -1.61 1.19 1.36
C GLN A 125 -0.91 1.36 0.00
N LEU A 126 -0.49 0.25 -0.64
CA LEU A 126 0.22 0.27 -1.91
C LEU A 126 -0.67 -0.17 -3.07
N GLN A 127 -0.58 0.56 -4.16
CA GLN A 127 -1.30 0.23 -5.38
C GLN A 127 -0.76 -1.05 -6.00
N ALA A 128 -1.59 -2.10 -6.04
CA ALA A 128 -1.20 -3.38 -6.63
C ALA A 128 -1.25 -3.36 -8.17
N PHE A 129 -2.13 -2.55 -8.77
CA PHE A 129 -2.39 -2.55 -10.21
C PHE A 129 -1.64 -1.43 -10.93
N SER A 130 -1.19 -1.69 -12.17
CA SER A 130 -0.74 -0.62 -13.08
C SER A 130 -1.88 0.36 -13.35
N ALA A 131 -1.54 1.57 -13.81
CA ALA A 131 -2.52 2.65 -14.01
C ALA A 131 -3.70 2.28 -14.94
N ASP A 132 -3.52 1.30 -15.81
CA ASP A 132 -4.50 0.79 -16.77
C ASP A 132 -5.00 -0.63 -16.44
N ASN A 133 -4.62 -1.17 -15.28
CA ASN A 133 -4.95 -2.52 -14.79
C ASN A 133 -4.46 -3.68 -15.69
N VAL A 134 -3.48 -3.44 -16.56
CA VAL A 134 -2.89 -4.51 -17.39
C VAL A 134 -2.01 -5.44 -16.56
N TYR A 135 -1.32 -4.88 -15.59
CA TYR A 135 -0.38 -5.60 -14.73
C TYR A 135 -0.74 -5.50 -13.26
N VAL A 136 -0.33 -6.51 -12.50
CA VAL A 136 -0.40 -6.56 -11.04
C VAL A 136 1.00 -6.81 -10.48
N LEU A 137 1.36 -6.07 -9.43
CA LEU A 137 2.59 -6.23 -8.68
C LEU A 137 2.33 -7.11 -7.45
N LEU A 138 3.08 -8.19 -7.36
CA LEU A 138 3.00 -9.17 -6.29
C LEU A 138 4.34 -9.30 -5.58
N THR A 139 4.29 -9.86 -4.38
CA THR A 139 5.47 -10.23 -3.59
C THR A 139 5.44 -11.72 -3.27
N ARG A 140 6.62 -12.32 -3.15
CA ARG A 140 6.86 -13.73 -2.83
C ARG A 140 8.18 -13.86 -2.07
N PRO A 141 8.55 -15.02 -1.51
CA PRO A 141 9.77 -15.18 -0.74
C PRO A 141 11.05 -14.77 -1.49
N GLU A 142 11.08 -14.92 -2.82
CA GLU A 142 12.23 -14.60 -3.66
C GLU A 142 12.28 -13.11 -4.09
N GLY A 143 11.33 -12.29 -3.68
CA GLY A 143 11.22 -10.88 -4.05
C GLY A 143 9.91 -10.54 -4.74
N TYR A 144 9.96 -9.61 -5.69
CA TYR A 144 8.77 -9.12 -6.37
C TYR A 144 8.51 -9.82 -7.69
N LEU A 145 7.25 -9.84 -8.09
CA LEU A 145 6.78 -10.41 -9.35
C LEU A 145 5.74 -9.49 -9.98
N VAL A 146 5.82 -9.32 -11.28
CA VAL A 146 4.76 -8.66 -12.06
C VAL A 146 4.09 -9.71 -12.92
N ARG A 147 2.76 -9.77 -12.86
CA ARG A 147 1.93 -10.61 -13.73
C ARG A 147 1.01 -9.76 -14.60
N ARG A 148 0.72 -10.25 -15.80
CA ARG A 148 -0.40 -9.72 -16.58
C ARG A 148 -1.72 -10.17 -15.97
N LEU A 149 -2.69 -9.26 -15.89
CA LEU A 149 -3.98 -9.59 -15.29
C LEU A 149 -4.87 -10.42 -16.25
N ASP A 150 -4.67 -10.30 -17.56
CA ASP A 150 -5.50 -10.99 -18.58
C ASP A 150 -5.19 -12.49 -18.74
N ASN A 151 -3.94 -12.90 -18.52
CA ASN A 151 -3.51 -14.29 -18.79
C ASN A 151 -2.54 -14.85 -17.74
N LEU A 152 -2.30 -14.14 -16.67
CA LEU A 152 -1.44 -14.46 -15.51
C LEU A 152 0.04 -14.74 -15.85
N SER A 153 0.48 -14.44 -17.07
CA SER A 153 1.90 -14.62 -17.41
C SER A 153 2.78 -13.71 -16.57
N GLY A 154 3.79 -14.30 -15.94
CA GLY A 154 4.83 -13.56 -15.21
C GLY A 154 5.78 -12.84 -16.17
N ILE A 155 6.18 -11.62 -15.79
CA ILE A 155 7.18 -10.85 -16.52
C ILE A 155 8.54 -11.11 -15.89
N PRO A 156 9.56 -11.54 -16.66
CA PRO A 156 10.87 -11.91 -16.12
C PRO A 156 11.71 -10.66 -15.82
N LEU A 157 11.43 -10.00 -14.71
CA LEU A 157 12.19 -8.84 -14.21
C LEU A 157 13.23 -9.30 -13.18
N ASP A 158 14.40 -8.66 -13.19
CA ASP A 158 15.38 -8.79 -12.10
C ASP A 158 14.96 -7.85 -10.97
N THR A 159 14.43 -8.41 -9.91
CA THR A 159 13.88 -7.65 -8.77
C THR A 159 14.75 -7.78 -7.50
N ALA A 160 15.93 -8.39 -7.60
CA ALA A 160 16.76 -8.71 -6.43
C ALA A 160 17.20 -7.46 -5.63
N GLU A 161 17.44 -6.35 -6.33
CA GLU A 161 17.88 -5.08 -5.71
C GLU A 161 16.73 -4.09 -5.50
N TRP A 162 15.49 -4.49 -5.73
CA TRP A 162 14.37 -3.58 -5.58
C TRP A 162 14.00 -3.38 -4.11
N ASN A 163 13.85 -2.11 -3.74
CA ASN A 163 13.29 -1.72 -2.45
C ASN A 163 12.03 -0.90 -2.67
N ALA A 164 10.96 -1.29 -2.00
CA ALA A 164 9.68 -0.59 -1.97
C ALA A 164 9.17 -0.18 -3.37
N PRO A 165 8.98 -1.13 -4.31
CA PRO A 165 8.49 -0.84 -5.65
C PRO A 165 7.03 -0.39 -5.63
N ARG A 166 6.70 0.56 -6.52
CA ARG A 166 5.36 1.12 -6.72
C ARG A 166 5.09 1.35 -8.19
N TRP A 167 3.84 1.32 -8.59
CA TRP A 167 3.44 1.78 -9.91
C TRP A 167 3.55 3.29 -10.04
N GLN A 168 4.22 3.76 -11.09
CA GLN A 168 4.27 5.19 -11.43
C GLN A 168 2.96 5.57 -12.16
N PRO A 169 2.07 6.36 -11.54
CA PRO A 169 0.73 6.59 -12.09
C PRO A 169 0.72 7.40 -13.37
N ALA A 170 1.74 8.24 -13.59
CA ALA A 170 1.85 9.08 -14.78
C ALA A 170 2.51 8.38 -15.98
N LEU A 171 3.16 7.22 -15.78
CA LEU A 171 3.90 6.50 -16.81
C LEU A 171 3.36 5.08 -16.94
N ALA A 172 2.73 4.78 -18.06
CA ALA A 172 2.17 3.46 -18.32
C ALA A 172 3.23 2.37 -18.14
N HIS A 173 2.83 1.26 -17.50
CA HIS A 173 3.62 0.05 -17.29
C HIS A 173 5.00 0.28 -16.66
N THR A 174 5.14 1.33 -15.86
CA THR A 174 6.41 1.71 -15.24
C THR A 174 6.32 1.60 -13.72
N LEU A 175 7.28 0.89 -13.14
CA LEU A 175 7.50 0.83 -11.70
C LEU A 175 8.59 1.82 -11.31
N VAL A 176 8.41 2.46 -10.16
CA VAL A 176 9.45 3.21 -9.46
C VAL A 176 9.86 2.43 -8.23
N HIS A 177 11.15 2.35 -7.98
CA HIS A 177 11.70 1.68 -6.80
C HIS A 177 13.03 2.31 -6.39
N TYR A 178 13.42 2.08 -5.14
CA TYR A 178 14.79 2.38 -4.72
C TYR A 178 15.70 1.23 -5.11
N ASP A 179 16.94 1.58 -5.42
CA ASP A 179 18.04 0.64 -5.63
C ASP A 179 19.17 0.96 -4.64
N THR A 180 19.60 -0.04 -3.90
CA THR A 180 20.75 0.03 -2.99
C THR A 180 21.79 -0.99 -3.47
N ASN A 181 22.53 -0.60 -4.50
CA ASN A 181 23.60 -1.43 -5.02
C ASN A 181 24.73 -1.67 -4.01
N ALA A 182 25.58 -2.65 -4.32
CA ALA A 182 26.79 -2.96 -3.54
C ALA A 182 27.78 -1.77 -3.41
N ASP A 183 27.58 -0.70 -4.18
CA ASP A 183 28.38 0.53 -4.10
C ASP A 183 27.90 1.53 -3.05
N THR A 184 26.89 1.17 -2.24
CA THR A 184 26.28 2.01 -1.20
C THR A 184 25.66 3.33 -1.71
N THR A 185 25.39 3.43 -3.00
CA THR A 185 24.75 4.61 -3.59
C THR A 185 23.25 4.37 -3.69
N VAL A 186 22.45 5.19 -3.03
CA VAL A 186 21.00 5.13 -3.09
C VAL A 186 20.49 5.81 -4.36
N ARG A 187 19.69 5.10 -5.13
CA ARG A 187 19.10 5.60 -6.38
C ARG A 187 17.59 5.40 -6.39
N VAL A 188 16.89 6.27 -7.11
CA VAL A 188 15.52 6.02 -7.57
C VAL A 188 15.59 5.58 -9.03
N GLN A 189 14.95 4.46 -9.31
CA GLN A 189 14.95 3.87 -10.65
C GLN A 189 13.52 3.71 -11.17
N TYR A 190 13.38 3.85 -12.49
CA TYR A 190 12.20 3.45 -13.23
C TYR A 190 12.48 2.16 -13.98
N THR A 191 11.60 1.18 -13.84
CA THR A 191 11.62 -0.04 -14.65
C THR A 191 10.35 -0.13 -15.48
N ASN A 192 10.49 -0.07 -16.80
CA ASN A 192 9.37 -0.29 -17.70
C ASN A 192 9.17 -1.80 -17.90
N VAL A 193 7.96 -2.28 -17.60
CA VAL A 193 7.63 -3.71 -17.58
C VAL A 193 7.64 -4.33 -18.98
N ASP A 194 7.18 -3.58 -20.01
CA ASP A 194 7.10 -4.10 -21.39
C ASP A 194 8.48 -4.29 -22.03
N THR A 195 9.37 -3.34 -21.79
CA THR A 195 10.72 -3.35 -22.36
C THR A 195 11.76 -3.98 -21.44
N GLN A 196 11.42 -4.19 -20.16
CA GLN A 196 12.29 -4.66 -19.09
C GLN A 196 13.52 -3.74 -18.87
N ALA A 197 13.42 -2.51 -19.34
CA ALA A 197 14.50 -1.54 -19.23
C ALA A 197 14.40 -0.79 -17.88
N THR A 198 15.53 -0.74 -17.17
CA THR A 198 15.67 0.04 -15.93
C THR A 198 16.53 1.27 -16.19
N THR A 199 16.11 2.41 -15.66
CA THR A 199 16.79 3.70 -15.79
C THR A 199 16.86 4.39 -14.43
N THR A 200 18.06 4.81 -14.01
CA THR A 200 18.20 5.68 -12.83
C THR A 200 17.68 7.08 -13.16
N VAL A 201 16.71 7.55 -12.38
CA VAL A 201 16.11 8.88 -12.55
C VAL A 201 16.62 9.88 -11.51
N PHE A 202 16.95 9.41 -10.30
CA PHE A 202 17.52 10.24 -9.27
C PHE A 202 18.60 9.49 -8.51
N THR A 203 19.67 10.19 -8.13
CA THR A 203 20.75 9.64 -7.29
C THR A 203 20.87 10.52 -6.05
N PHE A 204 20.77 9.92 -4.88
CA PHE A 204 20.96 10.63 -3.62
C PHE A 204 22.41 11.12 -3.48
N PRO A 205 22.60 12.26 -2.78
CA PRO A 205 23.94 12.70 -2.38
C PRO A 205 24.73 11.61 -1.65
N ALA A 206 26.05 11.64 -1.78
CA ALA A 206 26.95 10.57 -1.31
C ALA A 206 26.98 10.37 0.21
N GLU A 207 26.40 11.28 0.99
CA GLU A 207 26.21 11.10 2.43
C GLU A 207 25.10 10.10 2.80
N TYR A 208 24.26 9.69 1.86
CA TYR A 208 23.19 8.71 2.09
C TYR A 208 23.62 7.33 1.57
N GLU A 209 23.50 6.30 2.42
CA GLU A 209 24.04 4.99 2.12
C GLU A 209 23.00 3.87 2.00
N THR A 210 21.86 3.99 2.68
CA THR A 210 20.88 2.88 2.73
C THR A 210 19.45 3.38 2.89
N ILE A 211 18.54 2.93 2.03
CA ILE A 211 17.09 3.13 2.21
C ILE A 211 16.58 2.25 3.36
N ARG A 212 15.73 2.83 4.18
CA ARG A 212 14.99 2.12 5.22
C ARG A 212 13.65 1.65 4.64
N SER A 213 13.65 0.46 4.04
CA SER A 213 12.50 -0.05 3.27
C SER A 213 11.22 -0.12 4.08
N ASN A 214 11.32 -0.52 5.35
CA ASN A 214 10.15 -0.64 6.24
C ASN A 214 9.47 0.70 6.53
N GLN A 215 10.22 1.79 6.54
CA GLN A 215 9.71 3.14 6.78
C GLN A 215 9.35 3.87 5.48
N SER A 216 9.86 3.40 4.34
CA SER A 216 9.56 3.95 3.00
C SER A 216 8.39 3.21 2.35
N PHE A 217 7.31 2.98 3.10
CA PHE A 217 6.28 2.02 2.78
C PHE A 217 4.91 2.70 2.61
N ASP A 218 4.85 3.65 1.68
CA ASP A 218 3.61 4.32 1.30
C ASP A 218 3.60 4.67 -0.19
N GLU A 219 2.46 5.07 -0.72
CA GLU A 219 2.25 5.31 -2.15
C GLU A 219 2.87 6.65 -2.60
N LEU A 220 2.99 6.87 -3.91
CA LEU A 220 3.32 8.16 -4.49
C LEU A 220 2.11 9.09 -4.45
N SER A 221 2.36 10.41 -4.63
CA SER A 221 1.27 11.31 -4.99
C SER A 221 0.54 10.83 -6.26
N HIS A 222 -0.75 11.14 -6.39
CA HIS A 222 -1.59 10.62 -7.48
C HIS A 222 -1.11 11.05 -8.88
N ASP A 223 -0.40 12.17 -8.97
CA ASP A 223 0.26 12.64 -10.20
C ASP A 223 1.62 11.97 -10.46
N GLY A 224 2.12 11.16 -9.51
CA GLY A 224 3.41 10.48 -9.58
C GLY A 224 4.62 11.39 -9.44
N ARG A 225 4.43 12.64 -9.03
CA ARG A 225 5.52 13.61 -8.87
C ARG A 225 6.32 13.38 -7.60
N TRP A 226 5.66 13.08 -6.48
CA TRP A 226 6.31 13.00 -5.18
C TRP A 226 6.41 11.58 -4.65
N MET A 227 7.54 11.26 -4.08
CA MET A 227 7.85 10.02 -3.37
C MET A 227 8.54 10.35 -2.06
N ALA A 228 8.24 9.62 -0.99
CA ALA A 228 8.85 9.86 0.31
C ALA A 228 9.36 8.57 0.95
N GLY A 229 10.15 8.71 2.01
CA GLY A 229 10.66 7.60 2.77
C GLY A 229 11.68 8.01 3.82
N MET A 230 12.43 7.03 4.29
CA MET A 230 13.52 7.21 5.24
C MET A 230 14.82 6.59 4.70
N VAL A 231 15.92 7.31 4.88
CA VAL A 231 17.27 6.92 4.44
C VAL A 231 18.24 7.05 5.60
N GLN A 232 19.26 6.21 5.64
CA GLN A 232 20.37 6.32 6.58
C GLN A 232 21.54 7.04 5.93
N ARG A 233 22.16 7.97 6.68
CA ARG A 233 23.42 8.63 6.31
C ARG A 233 24.62 7.83 6.75
N ASN A 234 25.79 8.13 6.16
CA ASN A 234 27.09 7.51 6.50
C ASN A 234 27.52 7.66 7.96
N ASP A 235 26.98 8.69 8.67
CA ASP A 235 27.19 8.89 10.10
C ASP A 235 26.20 8.10 10.98
N GLY A 236 25.33 7.30 10.37
CA GLY A 236 24.32 6.49 11.04
C GLY A 236 23.00 7.23 11.30
N ALA A 237 22.92 8.53 11.03
CA ALA A 237 21.71 9.31 11.25
C ALA A 237 20.59 8.87 10.28
N GLN A 238 19.39 8.67 10.82
CA GLN A 238 18.19 8.42 10.05
C GLN A 238 17.58 9.75 9.58
N VAL A 239 17.14 9.82 8.33
CA VAL A 239 16.65 11.04 7.70
C VAL A 239 15.35 10.75 6.96
N LEU A 240 14.28 11.45 7.27
CA LEU A 240 13.06 11.47 6.50
C LEU A 240 13.25 12.39 5.30
N PHE A 241 12.71 12.00 4.15
CA PHE A 241 12.89 12.78 2.93
C PHE A 241 11.65 12.73 2.04
N ALA A 242 11.53 13.72 1.17
CA ALA A 242 10.70 13.70 -0.03
C ALA A 242 11.57 13.89 -1.28
N VAL A 243 11.23 13.22 -2.38
CA VAL A 243 11.86 13.41 -3.69
C VAL A 243 10.82 13.92 -4.67
N ASP A 244 11.12 15.04 -5.33
CA ASP A 244 10.39 15.51 -6.50
C ASP A 244 10.93 14.79 -7.74
N LEU A 245 10.17 13.81 -8.23
CA LEU A 245 10.52 13.00 -9.39
C LEU A 245 10.36 13.75 -10.72
N GLN A 246 9.67 14.89 -10.73
CA GLN A 246 9.54 15.73 -11.91
C GLN A 246 10.76 16.66 -12.06
N ASN A 247 11.20 17.26 -10.95
CA ASN A 247 12.33 18.18 -10.95
C ASN A 247 13.67 17.48 -10.62
N LEU A 248 13.62 16.20 -10.21
CA LEU A 248 14.77 15.38 -9.84
C LEU A 248 15.59 16.01 -8.69
N THR A 249 14.89 16.48 -7.66
CA THR A 249 15.48 17.14 -6.49
C THR A 249 14.92 16.56 -5.20
N LEU A 250 15.72 16.65 -4.12
CA LEU A 250 15.20 16.47 -2.77
C LEU A 250 14.33 17.69 -2.41
N GLY A 251 13.15 17.42 -1.88
CA GLY A 251 12.33 18.39 -1.16
C GLY A 251 12.68 18.40 0.34
N ALA A 252 11.70 18.09 1.19
CA ALA A 252 11.88 18.00 2.62
C ALA A 252 13.00 17.00 2.98
N VAL A 253 13.88 17.40 3.90
CA VAL A 253 14.93 16.57 4.49
C VAL A 253 14.92 16.82 5.99
N LEU A 254 14.55 15.80 6.77
CA LEU A 254 14.33 15.90 8.22
C LEU A 254 15.18 14.85 8.94
N PRO A 255 16.39 15.19 9.41
CA PRO A 255 17.19 14.29 10.24
C PRO A 255 16.49 14.01 11.57
N LEU A 256 16.32 12.75 11.94
CA LEU A 256 15.73 12.38 13.24
C LEU A 256 16.49 12.97 14.44
N PRO A 257 17.84 13.02 14.45
CA PRO A 257 18.55 13.68 15.53
C PRO A 257 18.17 15.15 15.73
N ASP A 258 17.87 15.88 14.65
CA ASP A 258 17.47 17.29 14.74
C ASP A 258 16.04 17.44 15.30
N LEU A 259 15.15 16.50 14.95
CA LEU A 259 13.80 16.44 15.53
C LEU A 259 13.86 16.18 17.04
N TYR A 260 14.70 15.25 17.50
CA TYR A 260 14.87 14.92 18.91
C TYR A 260 15.74 15.94 19.68
N ALA A 261 16.60 16.69 19.03
CA ALA A 261 17.28 17.84 19.63
C ALA A 261 16.37 19.07 19.76
N GLY A 262 15.20 19.07 19.12
CA GLY A 262 14.28 20.19 19.03
C GLY A 262 12.87 19.88 19.51
N PRO A 263 11.91 19.65 18.59
CA PRO A 263 10.50 19.60 18.95
C PRO A 263 10.01 18.26 19.52
N CYS A 264 10.79 17.17 19.40
CA CYS A 264 10.36 15.83 19.80
C CYS A 264 10.97 15.43 21.14
N ASP A 265 10.14 14.90 22.03
CA ASP A 265 10.61 14.28 23.27
C ASP A 265 10.86 12.78 23.02
N PRO A 266 11.98 12.22 23.51
CA PRO A 266 12.19 10.77 23.49
C PRO A 266 11.07 10.05 24.25
N ASP A 267 10.73 8.85 23.79
CA ASP A 267 9.80 8.01 24.52
C ASP A 267 10.39 7.58 25.85
N PRO A 268 9.63 7.66 26.99
CA PRO A 268 10.15 7.30 28.30
C PRO A 268 10.64 5.86 28.42
N GLN A 269 10.11 4.95 27.61
CA GLN A 269 10.46 3.53 27.64
C GLN A 269 11.46 3.15 26.55
N TRP A 270 11.32 3.73 25.35
CA TRP A 270 12.03 3.28 24.14
C TRP A 270 13.08 4.29 23.65
N GLY A 271 13.10 5.50 24.20
CA GLY A 271 14.02 6.55 23.75
C GLY A 271 13.56 7.22 22.45
N GLU A 272 14.52 7.56 21.60
CA GLU A 272 14.23 8.08 20.26
C GLU A 272 13.64 6.94 19.38
N VAL A 273 12.40 7.13 18.90
CA VAL A 273 11.71 6.15 18.06
C VAL A 273 11.80 6.57 16.60
N GLU A 274 12.01 5.60 15.71
CA GLU A 274 11.88 5.81 14.26
C GLU A 274 10.38 5.82 13.87
N PRO A 275 9.98 6.54 12.81
CA PRO A 275 8.64 6.42 12.27
C PRO A 275 8.26 4.98 11.93
N ASP A 276 6.98 4.69 12.00
CA ASP A 276 6.41 3.46 11.45
C ASP A 276 6.44 3.50 9.92
N TRP A 277 5.93 4.58 9.33
CA TRP A 277 6.07 4.84 7.91
C TRP A 277 6.14 6.35 7.59
N VAL A 278 6.65 6.64 6.40
CA VAL A 278 6.80 7.98 5.83
C VAL A 278 6.26 7.94 4.42
N GLY A 279 5.27 8.78 4.12
CA GLY A 279 4.60 8.83 2.84
C GLY A 279 4.34 10.23 2.34
N VAL A 280 3.63 10.31 1.22
CA VAL A 280 3.20 11.56 0.59
C VAL A 280 1.68 11.58 0.55
N SER A 281 1.09 12.73 0.86
CA SER A 281 -0.35 12.89 0.71
C SER A 281 -0.79 12.77 -0.76
N PRO A 282 -2.02 12.31 -1.04
CA PRO A 282 -2.46 11.95 -2.40
C PRO A 282 -2.30 13.05 -3.44
N LEU A 283 -2.49 14.32 -3.07
CA LEU A 283 -2.32 15.46 -3.98
C LEU A 283 -0.89 16.04 -3.99
N GLY A 284 0.03 15.43 -3.22
CA GLY A 284 1.41 15.93 -3.13
C GLY A 284 1.53 17.25 -2.38
N ASN A 285 0.67 17.48 -1.39
CA ASN A 285 0.72 18.69 -0.57
C ASN A 285 1.61 18.54 0.66
N TYR A 286 1.70 17.31 1.23
CA TYR A 286 2.34 17.07 2.51
C TYR A 286 3.22 15.83 2.52
N LEU A 287 4.35 15.92 3.20
CA LEU A 287 5.05 14.77 3.75
C LEU A 287 4.29 14.31 4.99
N VAL A 288 3.89 13.04 5.03
CA VAL A 288 3.10 12.45 6.11
C VAL A 288 3.97 11.45 6.86
N VAL A 289 3.96 11.54 8.19
CA VAL A 289 4.80 10.71 9.05
C VAL A 289 3.95 10.07 10.13
N GLN A 290 3.89 8.75 10.15
CA GLN A 290 3.27 8.00 11.22
C GLN A 290 4.33 7.55 12.23
N TRP A 291 4.11 7.90 13.49
CA TRP A 291 4.97 7.52 14.61
C TRP A 291 4.41 6.27 15.30
N PRO A 292 5.28 5.31 15.73
CA PRO A 292 4.83 4.05 16.36
C PRO A 292 4.43 4.24 17.83
N ARG A 293 3.95 5.41 18.20
CA ARG A 293 3.51 5.73 19.58
C ARG A 293 2.33 6.69 19.59
N ASP A 294 1.53 6.57 20.63
CA ASP A 294 0.48 7.53 20.97
C ASP A 294 1.06 8.69 21.77
N GLY A 295 0.41 9.84 21.75
CA GLY A 295 0.75 10.97 22.59
C GLY A 295 0.23 12.30 22.08
N VAL A 296 0.24 13.27 23.01
CA VAL A 296 -0.18 14.65 22.73
C VAL A 296 0.97 15.58 22.34
N THR A 297 2.20 15.08 22.41
CA THR A 297 3.42 15.81 22.04
C THR A 297 3.80 15.53 20.58
N ARG A 298 4.79 16.26 20.07
CA ARG A 298 5.35 16.03 18.73
C ARG A 298 5.97 14.64 18.61
N CYS A 299 6.05 14.14 17.39
CA CYS A 299 6.59 12.82 17.07
C CYS A 299 5.79 11.69 17.73
N SER A 300 4.46 11.81 17.67
CA SER A 300 3.48 10.80 18.07
C SER A 300 2.24 10.88 17.19
N GLY A 301 1.59 9.76 16.96
CA GLY A 301 0.45 9.64 16.05
C GLY A 301 0.83 9.94 14.60
N LEU A 302 0.02 10.73 13.91
CA LEU A 302 0.22 11.09 12.50
C LEU A 302 0.47 12.60 12.38
N GLU A 303 1.60 12.98 11.77
CA GLU A 303 2.02 14.36 11.56
C GLU A 303 2.22 14.67 10.08
N THR A 304 2.01 15.95 9.73
CA THR A 304 2.24 16.47 8.37
C THR A 304 3.30 17.56 8.37
N PHE A 305 4.09 17.55 7.30
CA PHE A 305 5.14 18.52 7.04
C PHE A 305 5.01 19.03 5.61
N ASP A 306 5.47 20.23 5.35
CA ASP A 306 5.56 20.77 4.02
C ASP A 306 6.57 19.97 3.17
N LEU A 307 6.17 19.56 1.98
CA LEU A 307 6.95 18.66 1.12
C LEU A 307 8.25 19.28 0.59
N GLU A 308 8.31 20.60 0.44
CA GLU A 308 9.49 21.26 -0.10
C GLU A 308 10.47 21.65 1.01
N THR A 309 9.97 22.16 2.12
CA THR A 309 10.78 22.78 3.17
C THR A 309 10.98 21.89 4.40
N GLY A 310 10.16 20.88 4.60
CA GLY A 310 10.13 20.08 5.83
C GLY A 310 9.57 20.84 7.04
N ALA A 311 8.97 22.02 6.85
CA ALA A 311 8.35 22.74 7.95
C ALA A 311 7.14 21.94 8.49
N PHE A 312 7.04 21.83 9.82
CA PHE A 312 5.88 21.22 10.44
C PHE A 312 4.60 21.99 10.11
N VAL A 313 3.56 21.28 9.67
CA VAL A 313 2.27 21.88 9.32
C VAL A 313 1.21 21.56 10.37
N GLY A 314 1.03 20.29 10.73
CA GLY A 314 -0.02 19.93 11.66
C GLY A 314 0.06 18.50 12.18
N ARG A 315 -0.87 18.17 13.09
CA ARG A 315 -1.10 16.83 13.62
C ARG A 315 -2.47 16.34 13.18
N VAL A 316 -2.51 15.18 12.54
CA VAL A 316 -3.75 14.56 12.07
C VAL A 316 -4.33 13.65 13.14
N SER A 317 -3.47 12.87 13.82
CA SER A 317 -3.85 11.96 14.92
C SER A 317 -2.85 12.05 16.07
N ASP A 318 -3.31 11.74 17.27
CA ASP A 318 -2.49 11.57 18.47
C ASP A 318 -2.20 10.08 18.77
N SER A 319 -2.66 9.19 17.92
CA SER A 319 -2.49 7.75 18.08
C SER A 319 -1.83 7.16 16.84
N HIS A 320 -0.99 6.14 17.07
CA HIS A 320 -0.57 5.21 16.04
C HIS A 320 -1.79 4.40 15.57
N GLN A 321 -2.04 4.38 14.26
CA GLN A 321 -3.26 3.79 13.71
C GLN A 321 -2.99 3.12 12.36
N HIS A 322 -3.62 1.98 12.11
CA HIS A 322 -3.66 1.38 10.79
C HIS A 322 -4.71 2.08 9.93
N GLY A 323 -4.32 2.47 8.75
CA GLY A 323 -5.20 3.19 7.83
C GLY A 323 -4.49 3.53 6.54
N ASP A 324 -5.13 4.35 5.71
CA ASP A 324 -4.59 4.78 4.43
C ASP A 324 -4.94 6.23 4.12
N LEU A 325 -4.11 6.86 3.30
CA LEU A 325 -4.30 8.21 2.79
C LEU A 325 -5.23 8.18 1.57
N GLY A 326 -6.17 9.12 1.50
CA GLY A 326 -7.12 9.18 0.40
C GLY A 326 -7.69 10.58 0.19
N LEU A 327 -8.70 10.67 -0.67
CA LEU A 327 -9.41 11.90 -0.98
C LEU A 327 -10.88 11.81 -0.57
N LEU A 328 -11.44 12.92 -0.10
CA LEU A 328 -12.88 13.09 0.05
C LEU A 328 -13.55 13.22 -1.34
N PRO A 329 -14.88 13.06 -1.44
CA PRO A 329 -15.61 13.10 -2.72
C PRO A 329 -15.44 14.38 -3.54
N ASP A 330 -14.99 15.46 -2.92
CA ASP A 330 -14.68 16.71 -3.62
C ASP A 330 -13.40 16.63 -4.48
N GLY A 331 -12.59 15.57 -4.30
CA GLY A 331 -11.36 15.34 -5.02
C GLY A 331 -10.20 16.28 -4.68
N VAL A 332 -10.37 17.15 -3.68
CA VAL A 332 -9.38 18.18 -3.29
C VAL A 332 -9.06 18.17 -1.79
N THR A 333 -9.92 17.60 -0.97
CA THR A 333 -9.67 17.43 0.47
C THR A 333 -9.02 16.09 0.73
N GLU A 334 -7.80 16.11 1.24
CA GLU A 334 -7.04 14.92 1.61
C GLU A 334 -7.44 14.43 3.00
N MET A 335 -7.45 13.11 3.20
CA MET A 335 -7.83 12.47 4.44
C MET A 335 -6.91 11.31 4.79
N PHE A 336 -6.90 10.94 6.07
CA PHE A 336 -6.41 9.65 6.57
C PHE A 336 -7.60 8.87 7.12
N MET A 337 -7.93 7.73 6.48
CA MET A 337 -8.98 6.81 6.90
C MET A 337 -8.37 5.71 7.76
N THR A 338 -8.96 5.41 8.92
CA THR A 338 -8.49 4.38 9.85
C THR A 338 -9.64 3.62 10.49
N PHE A 339 -9.38 2.40 10.94
CA PHE A 339 -10.37 1.61 11.70
C PHE A 339 -10.17 1.67 13.22
N GLU A 340 -9.12 2.33 13.70
CA GLU A 340 -8.77 2.38 15.12
C GLU A 340 -9.25 3.68 15.80
N LEU A 341 -10.49 4.09 15.49
CA LEU A 341 -11.12 5.22 16.13
C LEU A 341 -12.11 4.76 17.22
N TYR A 342 -11.96 5.30 18.42
CA TYR A 342 -12.94 5.07 19.47
C TYR A 342 -14.09 6.08 19.37
N HIS A 343 -15.25 5.59 18.99
CA HIS A 343 -16.48 6.39 19.02
C HIS A 343 -16.82 6.77 20.47
N PRO A 344 -17.45 7.93 20.73
CA PRO A 344 -17.88 8.33 22.07
C PRO A 344 -18.79 7.31 22.79
N SER A 345 -19.42 6.39 22.06
CA SER A 345 -20.15 5.25 22.66
C SER A 345 -19.25 4.16 23.25
N GLY A 346 -17.95 4.22 23.03
CA GLY A 346 -16.96 3.21 23.44
C GLY A 346 -16.77 2.07 22.44
N MET A 347 -17.42 2.12 21.29
CA MET A 347 -17.24 1.13 20.21
C MET A 347 -16.09 1.57 19.29
N LEU A 348 -15.42 0.59 18.65
CA LEU A 348 -14.49 0.86 17.57
C LEU A 348 -15.24 1.36 16.33
N SER A 349 -14.58 2.19 15.55
CA SER A 349 -15.15 2.79 14.35
C SER A 349 -14.12 2.91 13.26
N ILE A 350 -14.55 2.73 12.03
CA ILE A 350 -13.85 3.26 10.86
C ILE A 350 -14.28 4.72 10.71
N GLY A 351 -13.29 5.56 10.43
CA GLY A 351 -13.53 6.97 10.20
C GLY A 351 -12.27 7.65 9.67
N TYR A 352 -12.37 8.95 9.43
CA TYR A 352 -11.27 9.70 8.87
C TYR A 352 -11.00 11.01 9.61
N ARG A 353 -9.78 11.51 9.40
CA ARG A 353 -9.35 12.87 9.74
C ARG A 353 -8.84 13.55 8.49
N THR A 354 -9.12 14.85 8.36
CA THR A 354 -8.62 15.62 7.21
C THR A 354 -7.19 16.09 7.41
N LEU A 355 -6.42 16.10 6.34
CA LEU A 355 -5.11 16.73 6.28
C LEU A 355 -5.28 18.25 6.03
N PRO A 356 -4.30 19.07 6.47
CA PRO A 356 -3.02 18.69 7.09
C PRO A 356 -3.10 18.43 8.59
N GLY A 357 -4.24 18.43 9.18
CA GLY A 357 -4.41 18.41 10.62
C GLY A 357 -4.43 19.82 11.22
N THR A 358 -4.25 19.92 12.52
CA THR A 358 -4.25 21.18 13.27
C THR A 358 -3.03 21.27 14.20
N ALA A 359 -2.87 22.39 14.90
CA ALA A 359 -1.82 22.53 15.89
C ALA A 359 -1.97 21.54 17.07
N THR A 360 -3.19 21.05 17.31
CA THR A 360 -3.50 20.04 18.33
C THR A 360 -3.70 18.67 17.68
N VAL A 361 -4.89 18.33 17.24
CA VAL A 361 -5.23 17.13 16.48
C VAL A 361 -6.52 17.42 15.73
N SER A 362 -6.69 16.90 14.51
CA SER A 362 -7.95 17.00 13.78
C SER A 362 -9.05 16.18 14.47
N GLU A 363 -10.26 16.72 14.51
CA GLU A 363 -11.41 15.95 14.98
C GLU A 363 -11.76 14.83 13.99
N PRO A 364 -12.05 13.62 14.47
CA PRO A 364 -12.43 12.52 13.59
C PRO A 364 -13.87 12.66 13.09
N VAL A 365 -14.09 12.19 11.86
CA VAL A 365 -15.42 11.91 11.32
C VAL A 365 -15.64 10.41 11.37
N TYR A 366 -16.60 9.96 12.15
CA TYR A 366 -16.94 8.54 12.28
C TYR A 366 -17.86 8.13 11.11
N VAL A 367 -17.43 7.15 10.35
CA VAL A 367 -18.14 6.68 9.14
C VAL A 367 -18.92 5.41 9.42
N GLN A 368 -18.29 4.45 10.12
CA GLN A 368 -18.91 3.18 10.44
C GLN A 368 -18.50 2.72 11.83
N THR A 369 -19.48 2.35 12.66
CA THR A 369 -19.24 1.84 14.01
C THR A 369 -19.28 0.31 13.98
N LEU A 370 -18.24 -0.32 14.56
CA LEU A 370 -18.04 -1.76 14.62
C LEU A 370 -18.04 -2.21 16.08
N ASP A 371 -18.49 -3.42 16.36
CA ASP A 371 -18.37 -4.05 17.67
C ASP A 371 -17.33 -5.17 17.72
N TRP A 372 -16.65 -5.39 16.62
CA TRP A 372 -15.53 -6.31 16.46
C TRP A 372 -14.27 -5.56 15.97
N PHE A 373 -13.13 -6.24 15.96
CA PHE A 373 -11.83 -5.61 15.80
C PHE A 373 -11.03 -6.27 14.67
N GLY A 374 -10.31 -5.44 13.91
CA GLY A 374 -9.34 -5.84 12.89
C GLY A 374 -9.81 -5.60 11.46
N ALA A 375 -9.05 -4.76 10.75
CA ALA A 375 -9.27 -4.50 9.34
C ALA A 375 -8.00 -3.98 8.68
N HIS A 376 -7.98 -4.02 7.34
CA HIS A 376 -7.05 -3.25 6.51
C HIS A 376 -7.85 -2.33 5.60
N ILE A 377 -7.30 -1.16 5.32
CA ILE A 377 -7.95 -0.13 4.53
C ILE A 377 -7.04 0.27 3.37
N SER A 378 -7.62 0.45 2.18
CA SER A 378 -6.97 0.98 0.99
C SER A 378 -7.83 2.09 0.41
N CYS A 379 -7.29 3.31 0.37
CA CYS A 379 -7.95 4.48 -0.20
C CYS A 379 -7.27 4.94 -1.50
N GLN A 380 -6.53 4.05 -2.16
CA GLN A 380 -5.77 4.32 -3.39
C GLN A 380 -6.65 4.39 -4.65
N GLY A 381 -7.95 4.21 -4.49
CA GLY A 381 -8.95 4.25 -5.55
C GLY A 381 -9.57 5.64 -5.77
N PRO A 382 -10.81 5.69 -6.27
CA PRO A 382 -11.53 6.93 -6.51
C PRO A 382 -11.80 7.75 -5.25
N ALA A 383 -11.87 9.08 -5.41
CA ALA A 383 -12.16 9.98 -4.31
C ALA A 383 -13.48 9.64 -3.58
N GLY A 384 -13.43 9.62 -2.26
CA GLY A 384 -14.57 9.30 -1.40
C GLY A 384 -14.84 7.82 -1.20
N VAL A 385 -13.98 6.92 -1.69
CA VAL A 385 -14.15 5.48 -1.60
C VAL A 385 -12.87 4.83 -1.07
N CYS A 386 -13.00 3.96 -0.08
CA CYS A 386 -11.93 3.09 0.38
C CYS A 386 -12.36 1.62 0.34
N LEU A 387 -11.44 0.73 0.09
CA LEU A 387 -11.63 -0.70 0.29
C LEU A 387 -11.35 -1.04 1.75
N VAL A 388 -12.21 -1.86 2.33
CA VAL A 388 -12.02 -2.42 3.67
C VAL A 388 -11.99 -3.94 3.56
N THR A 389 -11.00 -4.55 4.18
CA THR A 389 -10.92 -6.01 4.37
C THR A 389 -10.84 -6.29 5.85
N THR A 390 -11.84 -6.97 6.38
CA THR A 390 -12.03 -7.15 7.81
C THR A 390 -11.56 -8.50 8.28
N ASP A 391 -11.07 -8.59 9.52
CA ASP A 391 -10.77 -9.88 10.13
C ASP A 391 -12.02 -10.71 10.37
N ALA A 392 -11.86 -12.00 10.67
CA ALA A 392 -12.93 -12.89 11.05
C ALA A 392 -12.62 -13.55 12.40
N ASP A 393 -13.56 -13.47 13.33
CA ASP A 393 -13.57 -14.23 14.57
C ASP A 393 -14.98 -14.76 14.86
N ALA A 394 -15.35 -15.83 14.20
CA ALA A 394 -16.66 -16.45 14.38
C ALA A 394 -16.84 -17.16 15.74
N SER A 395 -15.90 -17.06 16.67
CA SER A 395 -15.98 -17.70 17.99
C SER A 395 -17.12 -17.19 18.85
N ASN A 396 -17.55 -15.95 18.62
CA ASN A 396 -18.68 -15.29 19.27
C ASN A 396 -19.95 -15.21 18.40
N GLY A 397 -19.95 -15.87 17.24
CA GLY A 397 -20.95 -15.76 16.18
C GLY A 397 -20.62 -14.66 15.17
N TRP A 398 -21.00 -14.88 13.91
CA TRP A 398 -20.76 -13.91 12.83
C TRP A 398 -21.45 -12.58 13.09
N GLN A 399 -20.72 -11.49 12.83
CA GLN A 399 -21.22 -10.14 12.88
C GLN A 399 -21.41 -9.57 11.45
N PRO A 400 -22.13 -8.46 11.27
CA PRO A 400 -22.19 -7.78 9.99
C PRO A 400 -20.80 -7.36 9.53
N LEU A 401 -20.47 -7.56 8.24
CA LEU A 401 -19.22 -7.17 7.60
C LEU A 401 -17.96 -7.94 8.08
N GLU A 402 -18.12 -8.94 8.90
CA GLU A 402 -17.02 -9.76 9.42
C GLU A 402 -16.51 -10.76 8.37
N GLY A 403 -15.19 -10.82 8.19
CA GLY A 403 -14.54 -11.68 7.20
C GLY A 403 -14.82 -11.30 5.75
N GLU A 404 -15.05 -10.01 5.50
CA GLU A 404 -15.49 -9.51 4.20
C GLU A 404 -14.52 -8.55 3.55
N VAL A 405 -14.70 -8.43 2.25
CA VAL A 405 -14.10 -7.43 1.36
C VAL A 405 -15.22 -6.52 0.89
N TYR A 406 -15.14 -5.23 1.19
CA TYR A 406 -16.17 -4.27 0.79
C TYR A 406 -15.63 -2.87 0.52
N LEU A 407 -16.31 -2.12 -0.34
CA LEU A 407 -16.10 -0.70 -0.52
C LEU A 407 -16.89 0.05 0.56
N LEU A 408 -16.21 1.00 1.21
CA LEU A 408 -16.78 1.94 2.16
C LEU A 408 -16.69 3.34 1.59
N TYR A 409 -17.84 3.98 1.43
CA TYR A 409 -17.91 5.37 1.03
C TYR A 409 -17.82 6.28 2.25
N THR A 410 -17.30 7.48 2.09
CA THR A 410 -17.13 8.43 3.20
C THR A 410 -18.43 8.93 3.81
N ASP A 411 -19.58 8.68 3.16
CA ASP A 411 -20.92 8.92 3.70
C ASP A 411 -21.49 7.75 4.53
N GLY A 412 -20.72 6.66 4.69
CA GLY A 412 -21.11 5.47 5.43
C GLY A 412 -21.85 4.40 4.62
N THR A 413 -22.11 4.65 3.34
CA THR A 413 -22.66 3.60 2.47
C THR A 413 -21.60 2.53 2.18
N VAL A 414 -22.05 1.31 1.91
CA VAL A 414 -21.16 0.17 1.63
C VAL A 414 -21.56 -0.55 0.36
N ARG A 415 -20.55 -1.19 -0.26
CA ARG A 415 -20.71 -2.19 -1.32
C ARG A 415 -19.93 -3.42 -0.93
N ARG A 416 -20.60 -4.47 -0.45
CA ARG A 416 -20.00 -5.71 0.04
C ARG A 416 -19.75 -6.63 -1.15
N LEU A 417 -18.52 -7.11 -1.30
CA LEU A 417 -18.07 -7.77 -2.53
C LEU A 417 -17.83 -9.27 -2.35
N ALA A 418 -17.22 -9.70 -1.25
CA ALA A 418 -16.89 -11.10 -1.05
C ALA A 418 -16.61 -11.42 0.42
N HIS A 419 -16.67 -12.71 0.78
CA HIS A 419 -15.91 -13.22 1.92
C HIS A 419 -14.51 -13.57 1.46
N HIS A 420 -13.49 -13.06 2.16
CA HIS A 420 -12.09 -13.37 1.81
C HIS A 420 -11.66 -14.78 2.21
N ARG A 421 -12.37 -15.44 3.13
CA ARG A 421 -12.16 -16.84 3.54
C ARG A 421 -10.78 -17.18 4.07
N THR A 422 -9.99 -16.17 4.48
CA THR A 422 -8.68 -16.40 5.05
C THR A 422 -8.77 -16.96 6.46
N SER A 423 -7.77 -17.78 6.83
CA SER A 423 -7.59 -18.26 8.21
C SER A 423 -7.04 -17.19 9.15
N ASN A 424 -6.49 -16.08 8.66
CA ASN A 424 -5.69 -15.09 9.41
C ASN A 424 -4.49 -15.70 10.17
N CYS A 425 -4.00 -16.88 9.76
CA CYS A 425 -2.96 -17.62 10.45
C CYS A 425 -1.54 -17.22 10.05
N GLY A 426 -1.31 -16.00 9.63
CA GLY A 426 0.01 -15.48 9.29
C GLY A 426 -0.08 -14.16 8.53
N TYR A 427 1.04 -13.46 8.44
CA TYR A 427 1.08 -12.13 7.83
C TYR A 427 0.67 -12.15 6.35
N TRP A 428 1.15 -13.15 5.57
CA TRP A 428 0.91 -13.20 4.12
C TRP A 428 -0.47 -13.74 3.74
N VAL A 429 -1.23 -14.26 4.70
CA VAL A 429 -2.62 -14.71 4.48
C VAL A 429 -3.66 -13.70 4.96
N GLN A 430 -3.26 -12.66 5.69
CA GLN A 430 -4.18 -11.55 5.99
C GLN A 430 -4.69 -10.93 4.68
N PRO A 431 -5.97 -10.59 4.58
CA PRO A 431 -6.55 -10.15 3.30
C PRO A 431 -5.93 -8.88 2.75
N ARG A 432 -5.62 -7.89 3.59
CA ARG A 432 -4.88 -6.63 3.28
C ARG A 432 -5.23 -6.00 1.93
N GLY A 433 -6.49 -6.03 1.53
CA GLY A 433 -6.94 -5.71 0.17
C GLY A 433 -6.48 -4.34 -0.34
N SER A 434 -6.24 -4.26 -1.66
CA SER A 434 -5.91 -3.03 -2.37
C SER A 434 -6.92 -2.77 -3.50
N LEU A 435 -7.31 -1.48 -3.66
CA LEU A 435 -8.25 -1.02 -4.67
C LEU A 435 -7.51 -0.38 -5.84
N SER A 436 -7.85 -0.75 -7.09
CA SER A 436 -7.26 -0.09 -8.26
C SER A 436 -7.63 1.40 -8.32
N ARG A 437 -6.76 2.23 -8.93
CA ARG A 437 -6.96 3.69 -9.00
C ARG A 437 -8.27 4.12 -9.63
N ASP A 438 -8.75 3.36 -10.61
CA ASP A 438 -10.04 3.59 -11.27
C ASP A 438 -11.22 2.89 -10.57
N GLY A 439 -10.95 2.14 -9.49
CA GLY A 439 -11.96 1.40 -8.73
C GLY A 439 -12.54 0.19 -9.45
N GLN A 440 -11.95 -0.26 -10.56
CA GLN A 440 -12.48 -1.38 -11.36
C GLN A 440 -12.11 -2.74 -10.76
N TYR A 441 -11.00 -2.83 -10.05
CA TYR A 441 -10.46 -4.07 -9.52
C TYR A 441 -10.14 -3.95 -8.03
N VAL A 442 -10.33 -5.05 -7.35
CA VAL A 442 -9.93 -5.25 -5.95
C VAL A 442 -9.07 -6.50 -5.89
N ILE A 443 -7.94 -6.43 -5.18
CA ILE A 443 -7.11 -7.59 -4.87
C ILE A 443 -7.07 -7.80 -3.36
N PHE A 444 -7.05 -9.05 -2.93
CA PHE A 444 -6.85 -9.42 -1.53
C PHE A 444 -6.13 -10.78 -1.45
N ALA A 445 -5.50 -11.07 -0.30
CA ALA A 445 -4.87 -12.35 -0.05
C ALA A 445 -5.81 -13.29 0.69
N SER A 446 -5.67 -14.60 0.45
CA SER A 446 -6.38 -15.65 1.18
C SER A 446 -5.64 -16.98 1.06
N ASP A 447 -5.77 -17.82 2.09
CA ASP A 447 -5.42 -19.23 2.09
C ASP A 447 -6.65 -20.14 2.05
N TRP A 448 -7.80 -19.57 1.76
CA TRP A 448 -9.10 -20.24 1.72
C TRP A 448 -9.43 -21.04 3.01
N GLY A 449 -8.87 -20.62 4.15
CA GLY A 449 -9.04 -21.28 5.44
C GLY A 449 -8.29 -22.61 5.57
N THR A 450 -7.30 -22.87 4.73
CA THR A 450 -6.57 -24.15 4.73
C THR A 450 -5.43 -24.20 5.76
N ASN A 451 -4.89 -23.06 6.19
CA ASN A 451 -3.87 -23.03 7.21
C ASN A 451 -4.46 -23.23 8.61
N SER A 452 -3.81 -24.07 9.39
CA SER A 452 -4.09 -24.16 10.83
C SER A 452 -3.11 -23.29 11.59
N CYS A 453 -3.62 -22.39 12.44
CA CYS A 453 -2.80 -21.57 13.34
C CYS A 453 -2.03 -22.45 14.32
N GLY A 454 -0.91 -23.00 13.92
CA GLY A 454 -0.10 -23.99 14.65
C GLY A 454 0.75 -23.44 15.78
N GLY A 455 0.26 -22.48 16.57
CA GLY A 455 0.90 -22.09 17.82
C GLY A 455 2.02 -21.06 17.75
N GLY A 456 2.14 -20.30 16.67
CA GLY A 456 3.03 -19.17 16.50
C GLY A 456 2.56 -18.29 15.34
N PHE A 457 3.02 -17.02 15.30
CA PHE A 457 2.81 -16.17 14.13
C PHE A 457 3.67 -16.73 12.99
N ASP A 458 3.06 -17.52 12.11
CA ASP A 458 3.66 -18.00 10.88
C ASP A 458 3.53 -16.92 9.79
N LEU A 459 4.46 -16.88 8.84
CA LEU A 459 4.32 -15.99 7.69
C LEU A 459 3.12 -16.35 6.82
N GLY A 460 2.65 -17.59 6.92
CA GLY A 460 1.49 -18.11 6.21
C GLY A 460 1.77 -18.43 4.74
N ALA A 461 0.94 -19.30 4.17
CA ALA A 461 0.95 -19.63 2.75
C ALA A 461 -0.36 -19.11 2.15
N GLY A 462 -0.31 -18.20 1.18
CA GLY A 462 -1.51 -17.55 0.66
C GLY A 462 -1.39 -17.13 -0.80
N ASP A 463 -2.54 -16.97 -1.42
CA ASP A 463 -2.70 -16.62 -2.83
C ASP A 463 -3.46 -15.30 -3.00
N PRO A 464 -3.24 -14.59 -4.11
CA PRO A 464 -3.95 -13.38 -4.44
C PRO A 464 -5.25 -13.70 -5.18
N TYR A 465 -6.32 -13.04 -4.76
CA TYR A 465 -7.64 -13.10 -5.39
C TYR A 465 -8.03 -11.73 -5.91
N VAL A 466 -8.57 -11.68 -7.12
CA VAL A 466 -9.04 -10.43 -7.74
C VAL A 466 -10.54 -10.49 -7.94
N ILE A 467 -11.23 -9.41 -7.55
CA ILE A 467 -12.60 -9.09 -7.92
C ILE A 467 -12.53 -8.00 -8.99
N GLY A 468 -13.25 -8.19 -10.09
CA GLY A 468 -13.27 -7.21 -11.16
C GLY A 468 -14.39 -7.49 -12.15
N PRO A 469 -14.53 -6.65 -13.19
CA PRO A 469 -15.46 -6.93 -14.27
C PRO A 469 -15.17 -8.31 -14.84
N ALA A 470 -16.23 -9.08 -15.08
CA ALA A 470 -16.11 -10.33 -15.80
C ALA A 470 -15.58 -10.01 -17.21
N GLU A 471 -14.30 -10.27 -17.45
CA GLU A 471 -13.75 -10.14 -18.79
C GLU A 471 -14.53 -11.08 -19.71
N ALA A 472 -15.17 -10.51 -20.72
CA ALA A 472 -15.68 -11.29 -21.82
C ALA A 472 -14.45 -11.92 -22.50
N ARG A 473 -14.04 -13.10 -22.06
CA ARG A 473 -13.13 -13.91 -22.89
C ARG A 473 -13.84 -14.03 -24.24
N GLU A 474 -13.34 -13.35 -25.26
CA GLU A 474 -13.66 -13.71 -26.62
C GLU A 474 -13.30 -15.18 -26.75
N THR A 475 -14.29 -16.04 -26.63
CA THR A 475 -14.18 -17.42 -27.10
C THR A 475 -13.86 -17.30 -28.58
N LEU A 476 -12.56 -17.34 -28.90
CA LEU A 476 -12.11 -17.61 -30.26
C LEU A 476 -12.68 -18.98 -30.62
N SER A 477 -13.91 -18.96 -31.16
CA SER A 477 -14.47 -20.11 -31.87
C SER A 477 -13.57 -20.30 -33.08
N VAL A 478 -12.56 -21.15 -32.92
CA VAL A 478 -11.78 -21.63 -34.05
C VAL A 478 -12.78 -22.43 -34.93
N TYR A 479 -13.37 -21.74 -35.86
CA TYR A 479 -14.07 -22.41 -36.97
C TYR A 479 -13.00 -23.19 -37.75
N LEU A 480 -12.81 -24.46 -37.42
CA LEU A 480 -12.14 -25.39 -38.32
C LEU A 480 -13.03 -25.54 -39.52
N PRO A 481 -12.59 -25.18 -40.74
CA PRO A 481 -13.36 -25.45 -41.93
C PRO A 481 -13.49 -26.97 -42.06
N THR A 482 -14.72 -27.44 -42.08
CA THR A 482 -15.03 -28.85 -42.39
C THR A 482 -14.61 -29.06 -43.85
N VAL A 483 -13.50 -29.76 -44.05
CA VAL A 483 -13.13 -30.26 -45.37
C VAL A 483 -14.17 -31.33 -45.74
N ILE A 484 -15.10 -30.97 -46.61
CA ILE A 484 -15.96 -31.96 -47.25
C ILE A 484 -15.13 -32.63 -48.35
N GLU A 485 -14.60 -33.83 -48.06
CA GLU A 485 -14.12 -34.72 -49.13
C GLU A 485 -15.29 -35.14 -49.96
N GLY A 486 -15.35 -34.61 -51.19
CA GLY A 486 -16.26 -35.09 -52.22
C GLY A 486 -15.75 -36.40 -52.79
N TYR A 487 -16.59 -37.40 -52.75
CA TYR A 487 -16.42 -38.64 -53.47
C TYR A 487 -16.58 -38.38 -55.01
N GLU A 488 -15.62 -38.83 -55.79
CA GLU A 488 -15.80 -39.57 -57.00
C GLU A 488 -14.88 -40.80 -57.02
#